data_bc97993dcab063924653b55687540f4c
#
_entry.id   bc97993dcab063924653b55687540f4c
#
_cell.length_a   1.000
_cell.length_b   1.000
_cell.length_c   1.000
_cell.angle_alpha   90.00
_cell.angle_beta   90.00
_cell.angle_gamma   90.00
#
_symmetry.space_group_name_H-M   'P 1'
#
loop_
_entity.id
_entity.type
_entity.pdbx_description
1 polymer ?
#
loop_
_entity_poly.entity_id
_entity_poly.type
_entity_poly.pdbx_seq_one_letter_code
_entity_poly.pdbx_strand_id
1 'polypeptide(L)'
;MTVVHVVVPDGIDDPARPSGGNAYDRRICHGLAEIGWPVHVHAVPGSWPRPDAAAYAALAGVVHDLPDGALTLLDGLVASTAPKVMVPQANRLRLVPLVHMPLGQDMADGDARMWEGAVLSAAASVVTTSAWSRRRLLELYSLPGDRVHVAEPGVDAAPLSPGTATGGGLLCVAAVIPGKGHDVLLDALATMTDLSWDCLCVGSMDRDPAFAERLRRRLSGGGIEDRVRFAGPLTGADLDRSYEAADLLVLPSRGETYGMVVTEALARGLPVVATDVGGVAETLGHGTGAVRPGLLVPRDDPAALAAALRIWLGDAEVRLSWRRAARERRASLAGWSTTTSVLAVVLAEAAR
;
A
#
# COMPACT_ATOMS: atom_id res chain seq x y z
N MET A 1 11.40 10.13 28.22
CA MET A 1 10.56 9.67 27.10
C MET A 1 10.76 8.17 26.96
N THR A 2 9.70 7.43 26.71
CA THR A 2 9.76 5.97 26.51
C THR A 2 10.43 5.68 25.16
N VAL A 3 11.40 4.75 25.15
CA VAL A 3 12.03 4.28 23.92
C VAL A 3 11.03 3.39 23.17
N VAL A 4 10.90 3.58 21.85
CA VAL A 4 10.18 2.65 21.00
C VAL A 4 11.15 1.77 20.22
N HIS A 5 11.01 0.45 20.35
CA HIS A 5 11.71 -0.53 19.56
C HIS A 5 10.85 -0.89 18.35
N VAL A 6 11.38 -0.72 17.15
CA VAL A 6 10.64 -0.98 15.91
C VAL A 6 11.25 -2.20 15.23
N VAL A 7 10.47 -3.28 15.10
CA VAL A 7 10.92 -4.52 14.46
C VAL A 7 10.32 -4.60 13.06
N VAL A 8 11.19 -4.63 12.06
CA VAL A 8 10.82 -4.60 10.64
C VAL A 8 11.58 -5.68 9.85
N PRO A 9 11.09 -6.09 8.68
CA PRO A 9 11.88 -6.93 7.78
C PRO A 9 13.20 -6.24 7.39
N ASP A 10 14.24 -7.00 7.16
CA ASP A 10 15.44 -6.46 6.51
C ASP A 10 15.11 -6.01 5.09
N GLY A 11 15.91 -5.10 4.54
CA GLY A 11 15.70 -4.58 3.20
C GLY A 11 14.52 -3.61 3.05
N ILE A 12 13.98 -3.02 4.15
CA ILE A 12 12.99 -1.94 4.03
C ILE A 12 13.50 -0.75 3.24
N ASP A 13 14.82 -0.57 3.16
CA ASP A 13 15.51 0.49 2.42
C ASP A 13 15.96 0.08 1.02
N ASP A 14 15.68 -1.15 0.58
CA ASP A 14 16.10 -1.65 -0.73
C ASP A 14 15.34 -0.94 -1.88
N PRO A 15 16.02 -0.07 -2.66
CA PRO A 15 15.38 0.67 -3.76
C PRO A 15 14.95 -0.22 -4.93
N ALA A 16 15.49 -1.46 -5.02
CA ALA A 16 15.10 -2.43 -6.03
C ALA A 16 13.76 -3.11 -5.70
N ARG A 17 13.32 -3.03 -4.44
CA ARG A 17 12.11 -3.69 -3.93
C ARG A 17 11.17 -2.73 -3.20
N PRO A 18 10.80 -1.59 -3.81
CA PRO A 18 9.94 -0.62 -3.15
C PRO A 18 8.58 -1.26 -2.82
N SER A 19 8.07 -0.97 -1.64
CA SER A 19 6.71 -1.35 -1.23
C SER A 19 6.08 -0.26 -0.38
N GLY A 20 4.73 -0.17 -0.39
CA GLY A 20 4.01 0.78 0.44
C GLY A 20 4.26 0.55 1.94
N GLY A 21 4.31 -0.71 2.39
CA GLY A 21 4.63 -1.04 3.79
C GLY A 21 6.01 -0.54 4.20
N ASN A 22 7.06 -0.86 3.43
CA ASN A 22 8.40 -0.38 3.71
C ASN A 22 8.50 1.15 3.73
N ALA A 23 7.81 1.82 2.80
CA ALA A 23 7.76 3.29 2.78
C ALA A 23 7.07 3.84 4.04
N TYR A 24 5.98 3.23 4.46
CA TYR A 24 5.27 3.60 5.68
C TYR A 24 6.18 3.44 6.90
N ASP A 25 6.82 2.28 7.08
CA ASP A 25 7.67 2.00 8.24
C ASP A 25 8.83 2.98 8.36
N ARG A 26 9.52 3.27 7.24
CA ARG A 26 10.57 4.31 7.22
C ARG A 26 10.05 5.68 7.63
N ARG A 27 8.91 6.10 7.07
CA ARG A 27 8.30 7.40 7.36
C ARG A 27 7.92 7.53 8.84
N ILE A 28 7.39 6.47 9.43
CA ILE A 28 7.02 6.47 10.84
C ILE A 28 8.25 6.49 11.74
N CYS A 29 9.28 5.69 11.46
CA CYS A 29 10.52 5.72 12.24
C CYS A 29 11.13 7.13 12.23
N HIS A 30 11.19 7.76 11.05
CA HIS A 30 11.72 9.11 10.90
C HIS A 30 10.83 10.15 11.61
N GLY A 31 9.52 10.14 11.36
CA GLY A 31 8.59 11.08 11.96
C GLY A 31 8.52 10.99 13.49
N LEU A 32 8.56 9.78 14.07
CA LEU A 32 8.63 9.62 15.52
C LEU A 32 9.93 10.23 16.09
N ALA A 33 11.08 10.03 15.43
CA ALA A 33 12.34 10.63 15.83
C ALA A 33 12.31 12.16 15.75
N GLU A 34 11.70 12.73 14.70
CA GLU A 34 11.54 14.18 14.53
C GLU A 34 10.72 14.83 15.65
N ILE A 35 9.69 14.14 16.17
CA ILE A 35 8.89 14.63 17.31
C ILE A 35 9.46 14.23 18.68
N GLY A 36 10.70 13.73 18.70
CA GLY A 36 11.49 13.52 19.91
C GLY A 36 11.36 12.16 20.57
N TRP A 37 10.77 11.13 19.90
CA TRP A 37 10.80 9.76 20.40
C TRP A 37 12.19 9.14 20.16
N PRO A 38 12.81 8.50 21.16
CA PRO A 38 13.95 7.63 20.90
C PRO A 38 13.49 6.38 20.17
N VAL A 39 13.93 6.20 18.92
CA VAL A 39 13.53 5.07 18.05
C VAL A 39 14.71 4.16 17.84
N HIS A 40 14.55 2.88 18.19
CA HIS A 40 15.53 1.83 17.91
C HIS A 40 14.95 0.85 16.88
N VAL A 41 15.51 0.84 15.68
CA VAL A 41 15.07 -0.04 14.59
C VAL A 41 15.86 -1.35 14.63
N HIS A 42 15.12 -2.46 14.60
CA HIS A 42 15.62 -3.82 14.56
C HIS A 42 15.19 -4.46 13.24
N ALA A 43 16.08 -4.53 12.28
CA ALA A 43 15.86 -5.23 11.02
C ALA A 43 16.05 -6.74 11.21
N VAL A 44 15.02 -7.53 10.89
CA VAL A 44 15.06 -8.99 11.00
C VAL A 44 15.17 -9.63 9.63
N PRO A 45 16.18 -10.48 9.40
CA PRO A 45 16.35 -11.17 8.13
C PRO A 45 15.25 -12.19 7.90
N GLY A 46 14.98 -12.49 6.63
CA GLY A 46 14.05 -13.54 6.25
C GLY A 46 13.09 -13.17 5.14
N SER A 47 12.42 -14.20 4.61
CA SER A 47 11.42 -14.05 3.55
C SER A 47 10.02 -13.90 4.15
N TRP A 48 9.76 -12.78 4.80
CA TRP A 48 8.44 -12.46 5.36
C TRP A 48 7.39 -12.23 4.28
N PRO A 49 6.17 -12.77 4.41
CA PRO A 49 5.55 -13.48 5.54
C PRO A 49 5.76 -15.02 5.55
N ARG A 50 6.76 -15.55 4.88
CA ARG A 50 7.08 -16.99 4.85
C ARG A 50 8.50 -17.23 5.37
N PRO A 51 8.72 -17.01 6.69
CA PRO A 51 10.04 -17.14 7.30
C PRO A 51 10.47 -18.61 7.37
N ASP A 52 11.77 -18.82 7.24
CA ASP A 52 12.44 -20.09 7.55
C ASP A 52 12.83 -20.17 9.02
N ALA A 53 13.46 -21.26 9.43
CA ALA A 53 13.90 -21.48 10.82
C ALA A 53 14.96 -20.45 11.26
N ALA A 54 15.82 -19.97 10.35
CA ALA A 54 16.82 -18.98 10.65
C ALA A 54 16.18 -17.60 10.92
N ALA A 55 15.19 -17.21 10.12
CA ALA A 55 14.41 -15.99 10.33
C ALA A 55 13.67 -16.01 11.67
N TYR A 56 13.05 -17.14 12.02
CA TYR A 56 12.44 -17.32 13.35
C TYR A 56 13.44 -17.18 14.48
N ALA A 57 14.62 -17.79 14.37
CA ALA A 57 15.66 -17.69 15.39
C ALA A 57 16.19 -16.26 15.53
N ALA A 58 16.37 -15.55 14.42
CA ALA A 58 16.79 -14.15 14.43
C ALA A 58 15.75 -13.24 15.12
N LEU A 59 14.46 -13.39 14.77
CA LEU A 59 13.38 -12.66 15.45
C LEU A 59 13.35 -12.98 16.95
N ALA A 60 13.45 -14.27 17.31
CA ALA A 60 13.45 -14.69 18.71
C ALA A 60 14.62 -14.06 19.49
N GLY A 61 15.81 -13.97 18.90
CA GLY A 61 16.96 -13.28 19.49
C GLY A 61 16.67 -11.80 19.71
N VAL A 62 16.21 -11.10 18.68
CA VAL A 62 15.89 -9.67 18.78
C VAL A 62 14.89 -9.39 19.91
N VAL A 63 13.76 -10.11 19.94
CA VAL A 63 12.73 -9.83 20.97
C VAL A 63 13.15 -10.31 22.37
N HIS A 64 14.01 -11.34 22.47
CA HIS A 64 14.57 -11.80 23.75
C HIS A 64 15.45 -10.71 24.40
N ASP A 65 16.26 -10.01 23.60
CA ASP A 65 17.22 -9.01 24.08
C ASP A 65 16.56 -7.67 24.45
N LEU A 66 15.27 -7.47 24.12
CA LEU A 66 14.54 -6.28 24.54
C LEU A 66 14.29 -6.30 26.06
N PRO A 67 14.41 -5.15 26.74
CA PRO A 67 14.14 -5.07 28.17
C PRO A 67 12.66 -5.31 28.50
N ASP A 68 12.39 -5.81 29.72
CA ASP A 68 11.01 -5.96 30.20
C ASP A 68 10.30 -4.62 30.24
N GLY A 69 9.03 -4.61 29.81
CA GLY A 69 8.23 -3.40 29.66
C GLY A 69 8.51 -2.62 28.36
N ALA A 70 9.44 -3.08 27.49
CA ALA A 70 9.76 -2.38 26.27
C ALA A 70 8.53 -2.20 25.36
N LEU A 71 8.32 -0.97 24.90
CA LEU A 71 7.32 -0.64 23.90
C LEU A 71 7.84 -1.06 22.53
N THR A 72 7.14 -1.99 21.88
CA THR A 72 7.61 -2.65 20.66
C THR A 72 6.58 -2.52 19.56
N LEU A 73 6.88 -1.67 18.57
CA LEU A 73 6.14 -1.56 17.31
C LEU A 73 6.67 -2.63 16.35
N LEU A 74 5.77 -3.42 15.75
CA LEU A 74 6.17 -4.57 14.93
C LEU A 74 5.48 -4.51 13.57
N ASP A 75 6.23 -4.62 12.48
CA ASP A 75 5.63 -4.88 11.18
C ASP A 75 4.74 -6.13 11.23
N GLY A 76 3.54 -6.02 10.69
CA GLY A 76 2.52 -7.08 10.73
C GLY A 76 2.95 -8.34 9.99
N LEU A 77 3.76 -8.24 8.92
CA LEU A 77 4.27 -9.41 8.20
C LEU A 77 5.21 -10.24 9.08
N VAL A 78 6.01 -9.58 9.93
CA VAL A 78 6.92 -10.24 10.88
C VAL A 78 6.13 -10.80 12.07
N ALA A 79 5.33 -9.97 12.71
CA ALA A 79 4.64 -10.34 13.95
C ALA A 79 3.60 -11.44 13.72
N SER A 80 2.72 -11.26 12.72
CA SER A 80 1.56 -12.14 12.50
C SER A 80 1.94 -13.55 12.05
N THR A 81 3.15 -13.76 11.55
CA THR A 81 3.62 -15.07 11.09
C THR A 81 4.44 -15.83 12.13
N ALA A 82 4.73 -15.22 13.27
CA ALA A 82 5.59 -15.79 14.32
C ALA A 82 4.89 -15.91 15.71
N PRO A 83 3.69 -16.51 15.81
CA PRO A 83 2.96 -16.56 17.09
C PRO A 83 3.72 -17.27 18.20
N LYS A 84 4.49 -18.32 17.87
CA LYS A 84 5.28 -19.07 18.87
C LYS A 84 6.40 -18.21 19.49
N VAL A 85 6.87 -17.19 18.78
CA VAL A 85 7.86 -16.23 19.29
C VAL A 85 7.14 -15.08 19.99
N MET A 86 6.10 -14.50 19.37
CA MET A 86 5.51 -13.23 19.81
C MET A 86 4.56 -13.38 20.99
N VAL A 87 3.68 -14.40 21.00
CA VAL A 87 2.65 -14.54 22.05
C VAL A 87 3.25 -14.67 23.46
N PRO A 88 4.30 -15.47 23.70
CA PRO A 88 4.94 -15.52 25.02
C PRO A 88 5.54 -14.18 25.46
N GLN A 89 5.99 -13.34 24.52
CA GLN A 89 6.59 -12.04 24.83
C GLN A 89 5.57 -10.99 25.29
N ALA A 90 4.30 -11.15 24.97
CA ALA A 90 3.24 -10.25 25.42
C ALA A 90 3.12 -10.11 26.95
N ASN A 91 3.65 -11.09 27.70
CA ASN A 91 3.68 -11.04 29.17
C ASN A 91 4.72 -10.03 29.72
N ARG A 92 5.73 -9.66 28.91
CA ARG A 92 6.80 -8.77 29.35
C ARG A 92 7.04 -7.56 28.43
N LEU A 93 6.59 -7.61 27.16
CA LEU A 93 6.71 -6.52 26.21
C LEU A 93 5.35 -5.87 25.95
N ARG A 94 5.34 -4.59 25.62
CA ARG A 94 4.16 -3.87 25.13
C ARG A 94 4.12 -3.97 23.61
N LEU A 95 3.52 -5.05 23.10
CA LEU A 95 3.48 -5.34 21.67
C LEU A 95 2.42 -4.47 20.96
N VAL A 96 2.82 -3.81 19.89
CA VAL A 96 1.94 -3.01 19.02
C VAL A 96 2.18 -3.44 17.56
N PRO A 97 1.47 -4.46 17.05
CA PRO A 97 1.54 -4.82 15.63
C PRO A 97 0.98 -3.71 14.74
N LEU A 98 1.72 -3.38 13.69
CA LEU A 98 1.32 -2.48 12.62
C LEU A 98 0.93 -3.32 11.39
N VAL A 99 -0.37 -3.48 11.19
CA VAL A 99 -0.92 -4.35 10.15
C VAL A 99 -1.14 -3.57 8.86
N HIS A 100 -0.19 -3.68 7.93
CA HIS A 100 -0.31 -3.13 6.59
C HIS A 100 -1.35 -3.88 5.76
N MET A 101 -1.44 -5.21 5.94
CA MET A 101 -2.38 -6.08 5.25
C MET A 101 -2.76 -7.24 6.17
N PRO A 102 -4.05 -7.47 6.42
CA PRO A 102 -4.50 -8.65 7.16
C PRO A 102 -4.13 -9.93 6.43
N LEU A 103 -3.29 -10.78 7.03
CA LEU A 103 -2.84 -12.04 6.42
C LEU A 103 -3.93 -13.11 6.40
N GLY A 104 -4.76 -13.13 7.42
CA GLY A 104 -5.89 -14.07 7.53
C GLY A 104 -7.08 -13.76 6.62
N GLN A 105 -6.94 -12.81 5.69
CA GLN A 105 -7.98 -12.49 4.73
C GLN A 105 -8.11 -13.54 3.63
N ASP A 106 -7.00 -14.21 3.27
CA ASP A 106 -7.02 -15.31 2.32
C ASP A 106 -7.54 -16.57 3.00
N MET A 107 -8.75 -16.99 2.63
CA MET A 107 -9.40 -18.16 3.21
C MET A 107 -8.68 -19.48 2.88
N ALA A 108 -7.77 -19.48 1.91
CA ALA A 108 -6.98 -20.65 1.55
C ALA A 108 -5.85 -20.96 2.56
N ASP A 109 -5.45 -19.97 3.38
CA ASP A 109 -4.39 -20.11 4.39
C ASP A 109 -4.98 -20.03 5.81
N GLY A 110 -5.54 -21.17 6.29
CA GLY A 110 -6.11 -21.28 7.62
C GLY A 110 -5.09 -21.04 8.75
N ASP A 111 -3.83 -21.38 8.53
CA ASP A 111 -2.77 -21.19 9.51
C ASP A 111 -2.44 -19.71 9.68
N ALA A 112 -2.36 -18.94 8.59
CA ALA A 112 -2.11 -17.51 8.65
C ALA A 112 -3.18 -16.77 9.47
N ARG A 113 -4.45 -17.14 9.31
CA ARG A 113 -5.55 -16.57 10.09
C ARG A 113 -5.44 -16.88 11.58
N MET A 114 -5.13 -18.12 11.92
CA MET A 114 -4.96 -18.55 13.32
C MET A 114 -3.76 -17.85 13.97
N TRP A 115 -2.64 -17.77 13.28
CA TRP A 115 -1.40 -17.16 13.77
C TRP A 115 -1.55 -15.65 13.97
N GLU A 116 -2.07 -14.94 12.98
CA GLU A 116 -2.36 -13.52 13.10
C GLU A 116 -3.32 -13.23 14.23
N GLY A 117 -4.43 -13.97 14.33
CA GLY A 117 -5.40 -13.83 15.43
C GLY A 117 -4.79 -14.02 16.81
N ALA A 118 -3.89 -15.00 16.98
CA ALA A 118 -3.21 -15.24 18.24
C ALA A 118 -2.31 -14.06 18.65
N VAL A 119 -1.52 -13.52 17.70
CA VAL A 119 -0.62 -12.39 17.96
C VAL A 119 -1.41 -11.11 18.25
N LEU A 120 -2.43 -10.80 17.45
CA LEU A 120 -3.22 -9.59 17.62
C LEU A 120 -4.03 -9.61 18.92
N SER A 121 -4.52 -10.79 19.33
CA SER A 121 -5.23 -10.93 20.60
C SER A 121 -4.32 -10.72 21.82
N ALA A 122 -3.05 -11.12 21.72
CA ALA A 122 -2.05 -10.94 22.78
C ALA A 122 -1.45 -9.52 22.85
N ALA A 123 -1.56 -8.72 21.77
CA ALA A 123 -0.97 -7.39 21.68
C ALA A 123 -1.62 -6.37 22.63
N ALA A 124 -0.89 -5.38 23.08
CA ALA A 124 -1.39 -4.27 23.89
C ALA A 124 -2.32 -3.34 23.07
N SER A 125 -1.94 -3.05 21.85
CA SER A 125 -2.73 -2.31 20.85
C SER A 125 -2.39 -2.84 19.47
N VAL A 126 -3.26 -2.59 18.48
CA VAL A 126 -3.08 -2.93 17.06
C VAL A 126 -3.25 -1.66 16.24
N VAL A 127 -2.35 -1.40 15.30
CA VAL A 127 -2.45 -0.30 14.37
C VAL A 127 -2.70 -0.83 12.96
N THR A 128 -3.61 -0.19 12.24
CA THR A 128 -3.92 -0.48 10.83
C THR A 128 -3.76 0.76 9.97
N THR A 129 -3.62 0.56 8.67
CA THR A 129 -3.38 1.64 7.71
C THR A 129 -4.66 2.18 7.05
N SER A 130 -5.84 1.67 7.39
CA SER A 130 -7.13 2.15 6.86
C SER A 130 -8.31 1.77 7.75
N ALA A 131 -9.41 2.50 7.64
CA ALA A 131 -10.67 2.15 8.29
C ALA A 131 -11.19 0.80 7.77
N TRP A 132 -11.00 0.50 6.47
CA TRP A 132 -11.32 -0.81 5.90
C TRP A 132 -10.55 -1.94 6.60
N SER A 133 -9.23 -1.81 6.75
CA SER A 133 -8.40 -2.82 7.44
C SER A 133 -8.85 -3.00 8.89
N ARG A 134 -9.17 -1.91 9.58
CA ARG A 134 -9.71 -1.98 10.96
C ARG A 134 -10.99 -2.80 11.02
N ARG A 135 -11.98 -2.48 10.17
CA ARG A 135 -13.23 -3.26 10.13
C ARG A 135 -12.94 -4.73 9.87
N ARG A 136 -12.05 -5.00 8.89
CA ARG A 136 -11.70 -6.37 8.52
C ARG A 136 -11.06 -7.17 9.65
N LEU A 137 -10.14 -6.56 10.43
CA LEU A 137 -9.55 -7.22 11.59
C LEU A 137 -10.57 -7.50 12.69
N LEU A 138 -11.49 -6.57 12.95
CA LEU A 138 -12.56 -6.76 13.93
C LEU A 138 -13.50 -7.90 13.52
N GLU A 139 -13.85 -8.03 12.25
CA GLU A 139 -14.65 -9.12 11.69
C GLU A 139 -13.94 -10.48 11.77
N LEU A 140 -12.62 -10.50 11.48
CA LEU A 140 -11.85 -11.74 11.43
C LEU A 140 -11.53 -12.30 12.81
N TYR A 141 -11.25 -11.45 13.80
CA TYR A 141 -10.58 -11.86 15.05
C TYR A 141 -11.32 -11.48 16.33
N SER A 142 -12.49 -10.88 16.25
CA SER A 142 -13.29 -10.46 17.42
C SER A 142 -12.48 -9.63 18.44
N LEU A 143 -11.58 -8.78 17.96
CA LEU A 143 -10.75 -7.93 18.81
C LEU A 143 -11.60 -6.83 19.47
N PRO A 144 -11.24 -6.37 20.70
CA PRO A 144 -11.85 -5.18 21.28
C PRO A 144 -11.62 -3.95 20.35
N GLY A 145 -12.70 -3.24 20.05
CA GLY A 145 -12.64 -2.13 19.08
C GLY A 145 -11.78 -0.94 19.52
N ASP A 146 -11.64 -0.73 20.82
CA ASP A 146 -10.80 0.29 21.44
C ASP A 146 -9.29 -0.04 21.39
N ARG A 147 -8.93 -1.29 21.09
CA ARG A 147 -7.53 -1.72 20.91
C ARG A 147 -7.05 -1.67 19.47
N VAL A 148 -7.94 -1.44 18.50
CA VAL A 148 -7.59 -1.40 17.08
C VAL A 148 -7.70 0.02 16.56
N HIS A 149 -6.57 0.63 16.25
CA HIS A 149 -6.45 2.02 15.83
C HIS A 149 -6.16 2.14 14.34
N VAL A 150 -6.48 3.30 13.76
CA VAL A 150 -6.18 3.60 12.36
C VAL A 150 -5.18 4.73 12.32
N ALA A 151 -4.03 4.48 11.67
CA ALA A 151 -3.05 5.49 11.31
C ALA A 151 -2.88 5.43 9.78
N GLU A 152 -3.67 6.21 9.05
CA GLU A 152 -3.63 6.22 7.59
C GLU A 152 -2.27 6.73 7.09
N PRO A 153 -1.74 6.17 5.97
CA PRO A 153 -0.53 6.69 5.36
C PRO A 153 -0.69 8.16 4.99
N GLY A 154 0.29 8.96 5.35
CA GLY A 154 0.41 10.31 4.84
C GLY A 154 0.87 10.33 3.39
N VAL A 155 0.79 11.50 2.76
CA VAL A 155 1.34 11.73 1.44
C VAL A 155 2.21 12.99 1.44
N ASP A 156 3.27 12.98 0.65
CA ASP A 156 4.10 14.17 0.47
C ASP A 156 3.40 15.19 -0.43
N ALA A 157 3.59 16.47 -0.12
CA ALA A 157 3.17 17.53 -1.02
C ALA A 157 3.96 17.42 -2.34
N ALA A 158 3.26 17.54 -3.47
CA ALA A 158 3.86 17.44 -4.79
C ALA A 158 3.35 18.54 -5.72
N PRO A 159 4.09 18.92 -6.76
CA PRO A 159 3.58 19.80 -7.82
C PRO A 159 2.37 19.18 -8.53
N LEU A 160 1.50 20.00 -9.08
CA LEU A 160 0.44 19.50 -9.95
C LEU A 160 1.02 18.96 -11.26
N SER A 161 0.58 17.79 -11.66
CA SER A 161 0.88 17.29 -13.01
C SER A 161 0.24 18.22 -14.05
N PRO A 162 1.00 18.68 -15.06
CA PRO A 162 0.45 19.52 -16.13
C PRO A 162 -0.54 18.73 -16.99
N GLY A 163 -0.29 17.44 -17.17
CA GLY A 163 -1.03 16.57 -18.07
C GLY A 163 -0.83 16.93 -19.54
N THR A 164 -1.39 16.12 -20.42
CA THR A 164 -1.40 16.35 -21.87
C THR A 164 -2.77 16.84 -22.35
N ALA A 165 -2.82 17.42 -23.55
CA ALA A 165 -4.08 17.85 -24.16
C ALA A 165 -5.01 16.67 -24.49
N THR A 166 -4.44 15.50 -24.80
CA THR A 166 -5.18 14.29 -25.19
C THR A 166 -5.68 13.49 -24.01
N GLY A 167 -5.03 13.60 -22.85
CA GLY A 167 -5.30 12.75 -21.68
C GLY A 167 -4.76 11.32 -21.83
N GLY A 168 -3.89 11.05 -22.82
CA GLY A 168 -3.48 9.70 -23.21
C GLY A 168 -2.38 9.09 -22.38
N GLY A 169 -1.73 9.82 -21.48
CA GLY A 169 -0.65 9.33 -20.63
C GLY A 169 -1.19 8.50 -19.44
N LEU A 170 -1.20 7.18 -19.57
CA LEU A 170 -1.63 6.26 -18.52
C LEU A 170 -0.44 5.81 -17.66
N LEU A 171 -0.61 5.76 -16.34
CA LEU A 171 0.41 5.33 -15.39
C LEU A 171 -0.13 4.23 -14.48
N CYS A 172 0.62 3.14 -14.35
CA CYS A 172 0.38 2.11 -13.35
C CYS A 172 1.61 1.98 -12.45
N VAL A 173 1.47 2.24 -11.16
CA VAL A 173 2.58 2.15 -10.19
C VAL A 173 2.30 1.01 -9.23
N ALA A 174 2.91 -0.14 -9.48
CA ALA A 174 2.77 -1.34 -8.65
C ALA A 174 3.84 -2.38 -9.00
N ALA A 175 4.27 -3.18 -8.02
CA ALA A 175 5.08 -4.36 -8.29
C ALA A 175 4.36 -5.30 -9.27
N VAL A 176 5.10 -5.87 -10.22
CA VAL A 176 4.54 -6.75 -11.27
C VAL A 176 4.33 -8.16 -10.69
N ILE A 177 3.21 -8.30 -9.98
CA ILE A 177 2.75 -9.57 -9.36
C ILE A 177 1.27 -9.77 -9.64
N PRO A 178 0.75 -11.02 -9.58
CA PRO A 178 -0.67 -11.31 -9.89
C PRO A 178 -1.66 -10.44 -9.12
N GLY A 179 -1.39 -10.19 -7.84
CA GLY A 179 -2.26 -9.36 -6.97
C GLY A 179 -2.45 -7.92 -7.44
N LYS A 180 -1.59 -7.41 -8.33
CA LYS A 180 -1.66 -6.04 -8.85
C LYS A 180 -2.33 -5.90 -10.23
N GLY A 181 -2.78 -7.01 -10.83
CA GLY A 181 -3.71 -7.01 -11.96
C GLY A 181 -3.18 -6.47 -13.29
N HIS A 182 -1.86 -6.47 -13.51
CA HIS A 182 -1.29 -6.01 -14.78
C HIS A 182 -1.81 -6.81 -16.00
N ASP A 183 -2.18 -8.06 -15.80
CA ASP A 183 -2.83 -8.88 -16.82
C ASP A 183 -4.21 -8.35 -17.20
N VAL A 184 -5.01 -7.91 -16.23
CA VAL A 184 -6.31 -7.25 -16.45
C VAL A 184 -6.12 -5.93 -17.20
N LEU A 185 -5.07 -5.17 -16.86
CA LEU A 185 -4.72 -3.92 -17.56
C LEU A 185 -4.39 -4.18 -19.02
N LEU A 186 -3.50 -5.13 -19.30
CA LEU A 186 -3.12 -5.45 -20.68
C LEU A 186 -4.30 -5.93 -21.51
N ASP A 187 -5.19 -6.77 -20.93
CA ASP A 187 -6.39 -7.22 -21.62
C ASP A 187 -7.34 -6.06 -21.96
N ALA A 188 -7.53 -5.13 -21.03
CA ALA A 188 -8.32 -3.93 -21.30
C ALA A 188 -7.71 -3.08 -22.41
N LEU A 189 -6.40 -2.79 -22.33
CA LEU A 189 -5.68 -1.97 -23.29
C LEU A 189 -5.66 -2.57 -24.70
N ALA A 190 -5.54 -3.90 -24.82
CA ALA A 190 -5.56 -4.60 -26.10
C ALA A 190 -6.89 -4.42 -26.88
N THR A 191 -7.99 -4.12 -26.19
CA THR A 191 -9.29 -3.82 -26.81
C THR A 191 -9.44 -2.37 -27.26
N MET A 192 -8.43 -1.51 -27.02
CA MET A 192 -8.53 -0.05 -27.19
C MET A 192 -7.49 0.49 -28.19
N THR A 193 -7.11 -0.30 -29.17
CA THR A 193 -6.11 0.07 -30.19
C THR A 193 -6.60 1.20 -31.12
N ASP A 194 -7.91 1.42 -31.17
CA ASP A 194 -8.58 2.49 -31.91
C ASP A 194 -8.40 3.89 -31.29
N LEU A 195 -7.95 3.98 -30.02
CA LEU A 195 -7.72 5.23 -29.31
C LEU A 195 -6.23 5.55 -29.16
N SER A 196 -5.89 6.82 -28.96
CA SER A 196 -4.51 7.26 -28.71
C SER A 196 -4.22 7.28 -27.21
N TRP A 197 -3.30 6.44 -26.78
CA TRP A 197 -2.81 6.35 -25.40
C TRP A 197 -1.42 5.69 -25.38
N ASP A 198 -0.67 5.95 -24.33
CA ASP A 198 0.56 5.24 -23.93
C ASP A 198 0.45 4.86 -22.46
N CYS A 199 0.98 3.71 -22.07
CA CYS A 199 0.91 3.24 -20.69
C CYS A 199 2.31 2.94 -20.13
N LEU A 200 2.66 3.61 -19.03
CA LEU A 200 3.87 3.35 -18.27
C LEU A 200 3.54 2.51 -17.05
N CYS A 201 4.13 1.32 -16.94
CA CYS A 201 4.06 0.47 -15.76
C CYS A 201 5.37 0.60 -14.97
N VAL A 202 5.29 1.10 -13.74
CA VAL A 202 6.42 1.30 -12.82
C VAL A 202 6.32 0.32 -11.67
N GLY A 203 7.35 -0.49 -11.47
CA GLY A 203 7.45 -1.44 -10.34
C GLY A 203 8.38 -2.61 -10.64
N SER A 204 8.84 -3.27 -9.57
CA SER A 204 9.75 -4.42 -9.69
C SER A 204 9.10 -5.59 -10.43
N MET A 205 9.83 -6.16 -11.38
CA MET A 205 9.46 -7.35 -12.15
C MET A 205 10.07 -8.65 -11.57
N ASP A 206 10.93 -8.52 -10.56
CA ASP A 206 11.72 -9.62 -10.03
C ASP A 206 11.02 -10.36 -8.87
N ARG A 207 9.87 -9.83 -8.40
CA ARG A 207 9.08 -10.46 -7.32
C ARG A 207 8.37 -11.73 -7.77
N ASP A 208 7.93 -11.78 -9.03
CA ASP A 208 7.34 -12.93 -9.68
C ASP A 208 7.80 -12.97 -11.17
N PRO A 209 9.01 -13.50 -11.46
CA PRO A 209 9.54 -13.53 -12.81
C PRO A 209 8.68 -14.32 -13.78
N ALA A 210 7.99 -15.38 -13.29
CA ALA A 210 7.11 -16.19 -14.11
C ALA A 210 5.86 -15.40 -14.56
N PHE A 211 5.30 -14.58 -13.67
CA PHE A 211 4.20 -13.67 -14.02
C PHE A 211 4.66 -12.59 -14.99
N ALA A 212 5.82 -11.96 -14.72
CA ALA A 212 6.40 -10.96 -15.63
C ALA A 212 6.61 -11.50 -17.05
N GLU A 213 7.08 -12.74 -17.18
CA GLU A 213 7.26 -13.39 -18.48
C GLU A 213 5.93 -13.70 -19.17
N ARG A 214 4.90 -14.06 -18.43
CA ARG A 214 3.54 -14.22 -19.00
C ARG A 214 3.00 -12.88 -19.54
N LEU A 215 3.26 -11.77 -18.84
CA LEU A 215 2.85 -10.45 -19.30
C LEU A 215 3.59 -10.01 -20.56
N ARG A 216 4.91 -10.27 -20.68
CA ARG A 216 5.67 -9.99 -21.91
C ARG A 216 5.08 -10.72 -23.13
N ARG A 217 4.77 -12.00 -22.97
CA ARG A 217 4.12 -12.78 -24.05
C ARG A 217 2.73 -12.26 -24.40
N ARG A 218 1.95 -11.83 -23.39
CA ARG A 218 0.62 -11.26 -23.60
C ARG A 218 0.72 -9.91 -24.33
N LEU A 219 1.70 -9.10 -24.00
CA LEU A 219 1.98 -7.84 -24.65
C LEU A 219 2.25 -8.06 -26.15
N SER A 220 3.19 -8.95 -26.50
CA SER A 220 3.55 -9.28 -27.89
C SER A 220 2.38 -9.86 -28.70
N GLY A 221 1.45 -10.57 -28.07
CA GLY A 221 0.25 -11.08 -28.72
C GLY A 221 -0.91 -10.09 -28.84
N GLY A 222 -0.85 -8.96 -28.13
CA GLY A 222 -1.93 -8.00 -28.04
C GLY A 222 -1.86 -6.82 -29.01
N GLY A 223 -0.78 -6.68 -29.80
CA GLY A 223 -0.59 -5.58 -30.75
C GLY A 223 -0.46 -4.21 -30.07
N ILE A 224 0.03 -4.17 -28.84
CA ILE A 224 0.19 -2.97 -28.02
C ILE A 224 1.62 -2.79 -27.47
N GLU A 225 2.60 -3.52 -28.03
CA GLU A 225 3.99 -3.53 -27.57
C GLU A 225 4.63 -2.16 -27.56
N ASP A 226 4.37 -1.39 -28.61
CA ASP A 226 4.96 -0.04 -28.78
C ASP A 226 4.30 1.00 -27.87
N ARG A 227 3.21 0.66 -27.21
CA ARG A 227 2.37 1.57 -26.40
C ARG A 227 2.42 1.29 -24.90
N VAL A 228 2.94 0.13 -24.50
CA VAL A 228 3.08 -0.23 -23.08
C VAL A 228 4.55 -0.44 -22.73
N ARG A 229 5.02 0.26 -21.73
CA ARG A 229 6.40 0.16 -21.26
C ARG A 229 6.47 -0.22 -19.78
N PHE A 230 7.22 -1.28 -19.48
CA PHE A 230 7.61 -1.63 -18.11
C PHE A 230 8.96 -0.98 -17.80
N ALA A 231 8.97 -0.01 -16.87
CA ALA A 231 10.17 0.78 -16.52
C ALA A 231 11.02 0.13 -15.42
N GLY A 232 10.54 -0.95 -14.80
CA GLY A 232 11.15 -1.45 -13.56
C GLY A 232 10.83 -0.59 -12.35
N PRO A 233 11.50 -0.80 -11.21
CA PRO A 233 11.30 -0.01 -10.00
C PRO A 233 11.88 1.39 -10.17
N LEU A 234 11.08 2.42 -9.86
CA LEU A 234 11.51 3.81 -9.82
C LEU A 234 11.22 4.38 -8.43
N THR A 235 12.08 5.27 -7.96
CA THR A 235 11.95 5.99 -6.69
C THR A 235 12.41 7.44 -6.83
N GLY A 236 12.06 8.30 -5.86
CA GLY A 236 12.48 9.70 -5.84
C GLY A 236 12.11 10.44 -7.13
N ALA A 237 13.06 11.23 -7.65
CA ALA A 237 12.82 12.10 -8.79
C ALA A 237 12.42 11.36 -10.10
N ASP A 238 12.82 10.08 -10.28
CA ASP A 238 12.41 9.29 -11.44
C ASP A 238 10.94 8.89 -11.37
N LEU A 239 10.47 8.52 -10.19
CA LEU A 239 9.05 8.25 -9.94
C LEU A 239 8.24 9.54 -10.07
N ASP A 240 8.73 10.66 -9.53
CA ASP A 240 8.07 11.96 -9.64
C ASP A 240 7.87 12.36 -11.12
N ARG A 241 8.90 12.21 -11.95
CA ARG A 241 8.79 12.46 -13.40
C ARG A 241 7.75 11.57 -14.08
N SER A 242 7.60 10.32 -13.60
CA SER A 242 6.58 9.42 -14.15
C SER A 242 5.16 9.91 -13.84
N TYR A 243 4.93 10.42 -12.63
CA TYR A 243 3.66 11.06 -12.29
C TYR A 243 3.44 12.38 -13.05
N GLU A 244 4.47 13.20 -13.21
CA GLU A 244 4.37 14.47 -13.94
C GLU A 244 3.97 14.29 -15.41
N ALA A 245 4.48 13.23 -16.04
CA ALA A 245 4.17 12.92 -17.44
C ALA A 245 2.80 12.22 -17.61
N ALA A 246 2.15 11.81 -16.53
CA ALA A 246 0.89 11.08 -16.57
C ALA A 246 -0.33 12.00 -16.64
N ASP A 247 -1.41 11.47 -17.22
CA ASP A 247 -2.74 12.06 -17.23
C ASP A 247 -3.71 11.39 -16.29
N LEU A 248 -3.53 10.07 -16.09
CA LEU A 248 -4.42 9.21 -15.32
C LEU A 248 -3.62 8.10 -14.64
N LEU A 249 -3.86 7.87 -13.35
CA LEU A 249 -3.39 6.65 -12.69
C LEU A 249 -4.39 5.52 -12.94
N VAL A 250 -3.88 4.33 -13.28
CA VAL A 250 -4.68 3.11 -13.41
C VAL A 250 -4.19 2.09 -12.39
N LEU A 251 -5.08 1.65 -11.48
CA LEU A 251 -4.76 0.69 -10.42
C LEU A 251 -5.70 -0.53 -10.49
N PRO A 252 -5.39 -1.56 -11.30
CA PRO A 252 -6.24 -2.71 -11.54
C PRO A 252 -6.07 -3.82 -10.48
N SER A 253 -5.66 -3.47 -9.28
CA SER A 253 -5.29 -4.41 -8.21
C SER A 253 -6.44 -5.33 -7.80
N ARG A 254 -6.10 -6.57 -7.45
CA ARG A 254 -7.02 -7.56 -6.88
C ARG A 254 -7.25 -7.40 -5.38
N GLY A 255 -6.40 -6.63 -4.71
CA GLY A 255 -6.51 -6.30 -3.30
C GLY A 255 -5.61 -5.14 -2.93
N GLU A 256 -6.16 -4.20 -2.17
CA GLU A 256 -5.47 -3.04 -1.60
C GLU A 256 -6.05 -2.74 -0.23
N THR A 257 -5.21 -2.53 0.73
CA THR A 257 -5.66 -2.13 2.08
C THR A 257 -5.88 -0.63 2.19
N TYR A 258 -5.11 0.14 1.44
CA TYR A 258 -5.20 1.60 1.35
C TYR A 258 -5.01 2.07 -0.09
N GLY A 259 -3.87 1.73 -0.72
CA GLY A 259 -3.51 2.18 -2.06
C GLY A 259 -2.78 3.51 -2.02
N MET A 260 -1.58 3.55 -1.43
CA MET A 260 -0.76 4.78 -1.31
C MET A 260 -0.56 5.49 -2.65
N VAL A 261 -0.40 4.74 -3.74
CA VAL A 261 -0.26 5.30 -5.09
C VAL A 261 -1.48 6.13 -5.52
N VAL A 262 -2.67 5.87 -4.96
CA VAL A 262 -3.87 6.69 -5.19
C VAL A 262 -3.68 8.07 -4.55
N THR A 263 -3.22 8.14 -3.31
CA THR A 263 -2.95 9.44 -2.66
C THR A 263 -1.78 10.17 -3.30
N GLU A 264 -0.77 9.46 -3.78
CA GLU A 264 0.35 10.03 -4.54
C GLU A 264 -0.10 10.67 -5.86
N ALA A 265 -1.02 10.02 -6.58
CA ALA A 265 -1.64 10.58 -7.79
C ALA A 265 -2.51 11.80 -7.45
N LEU A 266 -3.37 11.70 -6.44
CA LEU A 266 -4.24 12.79 -6.01
C LEU A 266 -3.44 14.00 -5.49
N ALA A 267 -2.31 13.79 -4.82
CA ALA A 267 -1.41 14.87 -4.39
C ALA A 267 -0.86 15.66 -5.58
N ARG A 268 -0.83 15.07 -6.77
CA ARG A 268 -0.44 15.70 -8.04
C ARG A 268 -1.63 16.14 -8.88
N GLY A 269 -2.86 16.02 -8.36
CA GLY A 269 -4.10 16.36 -9.07
C GLY A 269 -4.41 15.42 -10.23
N LEU A 270 -3.83 14.21 -10.23
CA LEU A 270 -4.12 13.17 -11.21
C LEU A 270 -5.39 12.41 -10.81
N PRO A 271 -6.36 12.24 -11.72
CA PRO A 271 -7.47 11.33 -11.53
C PRO A 271 -7.02 9.86 -11.52
N VAL A 272 -7.90 8.99 -11.03
CA VAL A 272 -7.59 7.57 -10.85
C VAL A 272 -8.73 6.70 -11.38
N VAL A 273 -8.39 5.70 -12.19
CA VAL A 273 -9.25 4.55 -12.48
C VAL A 273 -8.71 3.36 -11.71
N ALA A 274 -9.49 2.81 -10.81
CA ALA A 274 -9.04 1.71 -9.95
C ALA A 274 -10.12 0.64 -9.77
N THR A 275 -9.70 -0.54 -9.37
CA THR A 275 -10.66 -1.57 -8.93
C THR A 275 -11.24 -1.22 -7.56
N ASP A 276 -12.53 -1.52 -7.38
CA ASP A 276 -13.25 -1.36 -6.11
C ASP A 276 -12.91 -2.53 -5.17
N VAL A 277 -11.75 -2.42 -4.53
CA VAL A 277 -11.24 -3.46 -3.62
C VAL A 277 -10.68 -2.84 -2.35
N GLY A 278 -10.91 -3.49 -1.23
CA GLY A 278 -10.31 -3.10 0.05
C GLY A 278 -10.63 -1.66 0.46
N GLY A 279 -9.58 -0.89 0.76
CA GLY A 279 -9.68 0.52 1.16
C GLY A 279 -9.67 1.52 0.00
N VAL A 280 -9.59 1.08 -1.26
CA VAL A 280 -9.41 1.99 -2.41
C VAL A 280 -10.55 3.02 -2.54
N ALA A 281 -11.80 2.62 -2.31
CA ALA A 281 -12.94 3.53 -2.37
C ALA A 281 -12.86 4.65 -1.32
N GLU A 282 -12.37 4.34 -0.11
CA GLU A 282 -12.16 5.31 0.97
C GLU A 282 -11.00 6.25 0.64
N THR A 283 -9.88 5.70 0.15
CA THR A 283 -8.69 6.46 -0.21
C THR A 283 -8.95 7.42 -1.37
N LEU A 284 -9.62 6.95 -2.42
CA LEU A 284 -10.01 7.77 -3.55
C LEU A 284 -10.93 8.92 -3.11
N GLY A 285 -11.93 8.61 -2.30
CA GLY A 285 -12.84 9.60 -1.74
C GLY A 285 -13.60 10.38 -2.81
N HIS A 286 -13.92 11.63 -2.49
CA HIS A 286 -14.66 12.56 -3.36
C HIS A 286 -14.00 13.95 -3.31
N GLY A 287 -14.19 14.75 -4.35
CA GLY A 287 -14.00 16.20 -4.32
C GLY A 287 -15.06 16.89 -3.45
N THR A 288 -15.04 18.20 -3.39
CA THR A 288 -15.96 18.99 -2.57
C THR A 288 -17.43 18.88 -2.99
N GLY A 289 -17.72 18.42 -4.23
CA GLY A 289 -19.06 18.32 -4.81
C GLY A 289 -19.59 16.90 -4.99
N ALA A 290 -19.21 15.93 -4.17
CA ALA A 290 -19.59 14.51 -4.30
C ALA A 290 -19.08 13.82 -5.60
N VAL A 291 -18.34 14.52 -6.46
CA VAL A 291 -17.71 13.96 -7.65
C VAL A 291 -16.45 13.21 -7.24
N ARG A 292 -16.33 11.96 -7.66
CA ARG A 292 -15.10 11.20 -7.47
C ARG A 292 -14.01 11.68 -8.42
N PRO A 293 -12.75 11.72 -7.98
CA PRO A 293 -11.61 12.07 -8.82
C PRO A 293 -11.22 10.89 -9.74
N GLY A 294 -12.18 10.31 -10.44
CA GLY A 294 -12.03 9.14 -11.30
C GLY A 294 -13.18 8.15 -11.19
N LEU A 295 -12.88 6.87 -11.46
CA LEU A 295 -13.90 5.81 -11.49
C LEU A 295 -13.40 4.53 -10.82
N LEU A 296 -14.29 3.85 -10.11
CA LEU A 296 -14.05 2.50 -9.58
C LEU A 296 -14.73 1.46 -10.49
N VAL A 297 -14.00 0.37 -10.76
CA VAL A 297 -14.47 -0.74 -11.60
C VAL A 297 -14.45 -2.07 -10.83
N PRO A 298 -15.22 -3.07 -11.21
CA PRO A 298 -15.15 -4.39 -10.61
C PRO A 298 -13.76 -5.03 -10.76
N ARG A 299 -13.38 -5.84 -9.77
CA ARG A 299 -12.16 -6.63 -9.79
C ARG A 299 -12.22 -7.70 -10.89
N ASP A 300 -11.07 -7.97 -11.53
CA ASP A 300 -10.92 -9.00 -12.57
C ASP A 300 -11.86 -8.80 -13.78
N ASP A 301 -12.24 -7.56 -14.08
CA ASP A 301 -13.09 -7.20 -15.20
C ASP A 301 -12.36 -6.26 -16.18
N PRO A 302 -11.64 -6.80 -17.17
CA PRO A 302 -10.94 -5.99 -18.17
C PRO A 302 -11.91 -5.21 -19.07
N ALA A 303 -13.16 -5.68 -19.25
CA ALA A 303 -14.16 -4.97 -20.07
C ALA A 303 -14.66 -3.71 -19.35
N ALA A 304 -14.94 -3.79 -18.05
CA ALA A 304 -15.29 -2.62 -17.25
C ALA A 304 -14.11 -1.62 -17.14
N LEU A 305 -12.88 -2.12 -17.02
CA LEU A 305 -11.70 -1.26 -17.03
C LEU A 305 -11.53 -0.55 -18.38
N ALA A 306 -11.67 -1.26 -19.49
CA ALA A 306 -11.63 -0.67 -20.83
C ALA A 306 -12.74 0.38 -21.03
N ALA A 307 -13.96 0.12 -20.58
CA ALA A 307 -15.06 1.07 -20.64
C ALA A 307 -14.76 2.36 -19.87
N ALA A 308 -14.20 2.24 -18.65
CA ALA A 308 -13.78 3.40 -17.85
C ALA A 308 -12.68 4.23 -18.54
N LEU A 309 -11.68 3.57 -19.12
CA LEU A 309 -10.61 4.22 -19.87
C LEU A 309 -11.13 4.85 -21.15
N ARG A 310 -12.08 4.24 -21.87
CA ARG A 310 -12.72 4.84 -23.04
C ARG A 310 -13.51 6.11 -22.70
N ILE A 311 -14.21 6.13 -21.56
CA ILE A 311 -14.90 7.33 -21.05
C ILE A 311 -13.87 8.45 -20.83
N TRP A 312 -12.75 8.15 -20.15
CA TRP A 312 -11.66 9.12 -19.91
C TRP A 312 -11.04 9.66 -21.22
N LEU A 313 -10.70 8.78 -22.15
CA LEU A 313 -10.02 9.16 -23.40
C LEU A 313 -10.95 9.86 -24.38
N GLY A 314 -12.22 9.48 -24.42
CA GLY A 314 -13.20 9.98 -25.38
C GLY A 314 -13.90 11.28 -25.00
N ASP A 315 -13.96 11.62 -23.71
CA ASP A 315 -14.77 12.75 -23.22
C ASP A 315 -13.92 13.81 -22.51
N ALA A 316 -13.78 14.98 -23.13
CA ALA A 316 -13.02 16.10 -22.56
C ALA A 316 -13.66 16.68 -21.30
N GLU A 317 -14.99 16.70 -21.20
CA GLU A 317 -15.71 17.21 -20.03
C GLU A 317 -15.51 16.28 -18.83
N VAL A 318 -15.49 14.97 -19.05
CA VAL A 318 -15.15 14.00 -18.02
C VAL A 318 -13.72 14.22 -17.52
N ARG A 319 -12.76 14.42 -18.45
CA ARG A 319 -11.37 14.72 -18.05
C ARG A 319 -11.28 15.99 -17.20
N LEU A 320 -11.95 17.05 -17.59
CA LEU A 320 -11.97 18.30 -16.81
C LEU A 320 -12.61 18.09 -15.42
N SER A 321 -13.73 17.39 -15.37
CA SER A 321 -14.46 17.10 -14.15
C SER A 321 -13.62 16.27 -13.17
N TRP A 322 -13.01 15.19 -13.64
CA TRP A 322 -12.19 14.32 -12.77
C TRP A 322 -10.90 15.00 -12.31
N ARG A 323 -10.23 15.76 -13.18
CA ARG A 323 -9.06 16.57 -12.79
C ARG A 323 -9.41 17.62 -11.74
N ARG A 324 -10.56 18.27 -11.88
CA ARG A 324 -11.04 19.22 -10.88
C ARG A 324 -11.27 18.52 -9.54
N ALA A 325 -11.99 17.41 -9.53
CA ALA A 325 -12.25 16.63 -8.33
C ALA A 325 -10.94 16.12 -7.69
N ALA A 326 -9.92 15.71 -8.48
CA ALA A 326 -8.61 15.31 -7.97
C ALA A 326 -7.86 16.47 -7.28
N ARG A 327 -7.92 17.68 -7.85
CA ARG A 327 -7.35 18.88 -7.23
C ARG A 327 -8.07 19.29 -5.96
N GLU A 328 -9.38 19.14 -5.90
CA GLU A 328 -10.18 19.38 -4.70
C GLU A 328 -9.84 18.33 -3.61
N ARG A 329 -9.76 17.06 -3.96
CA ARG A 329 -9.41 15.97 -3.04
C ARG A 329 -7.99 16.13 -2.47
N ARG A 330 -7.05 16.64 -3.27
CA ARG A 330 -5.69 16.94 -2.84
C ARG A 330 -5.64 17.81 -1.58
N ALA A 331 -6.53 18.79 -1.48
CA ALA A 331 -6.57 19.73 -0.35
C ALA A 331 -6.95 19.07 1.00
N SER A 332 -7.56 17.88 0.95
CA SER A 332 -7.97 17.10 2.12
C SER A 332 -7.05 15.92 2.45
N LEU A 333 -5.97 15.72 1.69
CA LEU A 333 -5.00 14.67 1.98
C LEU A 333 -4.16 15.03 3.20
N ALA A 334 -3.99 14.07 4.10
CA ALA A 334 -3.13 14.25 5.26
C ALA A 334 -1.66 14.01 4.92
N GLY A 335 -0.77 14.81 5.51
CA GLY A 335 0.67 14.56 5.44
C GLY A 335 1.14 13.54 6.48
N TRP A 336 2.39 13.09 6.37
CA TRP A 336 3.00 12.09 7.26
C TRP A 336 3.07 12.54 8.73
N SER A 337 3.11 13.84 9.01
CA SER A 337 3.04 14.37 10.37
C SER A 337 1.74 14.00 11.10
N THR A 338 0.62 13.95 10.38
CA THR A 338 -0.67 13.48 10.93
C THR A 338 -0.60 12.00 11.30
N THR A 339 -0.08 11.14 10.40
CA THR A 339 0.11 9.71 10.66
C THR A 339 1.00 9.48 11.89
N THR A 340 2.13 10.20 11.94
CA THR A 340 3.08 10.14 13.07
C THR A 340 2.42 10.55 14.39
N SER A 341 1.65 11.63 14.38
CA SER A 341 0.96 12.12 15.59
C SER A 341 -0.07 11.11 16.12
N VAL A 342 -0.86 10.52 15.22
CA VAL A 342 -1.81 9.46 15.59
C VAL A 342 -1.09 8.27 16.20
N LEU A 343 -0.03 7.79 15.55
CA LEU A 343 0.74 6.66 16.05
C LEU A 343 1.40 6.96 17.39
N ALA A 344 1.95 8.16 17.59
CA ALA A 344 2.54 8.58 18.85
C ALA A 344 1.54 8.54 20.01
N VAL A 345 0.28 8.89 19.79
CA VAL A 345 -0.79 8.77 20.78
C VAL A 345 -1.03 7.30 21.15
N VAL A 346 -1.18 6.42 20.14
CA VAL A 346 -1.39 4.98 20.37
C VAL A 346 -0.21 4.37 21.14
N LEU A 347 1.01 4.71 20.77
CA LEU A 347 2.23 4.23 21.44
C LEU A 347 2.31 4.74 22.90
N ALA A 348 1.93 6.00 23.15
CA ALA A 348 1.91 6.56 24.51
C ALA A 348 0.84 5.88 25.39
N GLU A 349 -0.29 5.48 24.82
CA GLU A 349 -1.33 4.72 25.53
C GLU A 349 -0.88 3.29 25.82
N ALA A 350 -0.28 2.60 24.84
CA ALA A 350 0.24 1.25 25.01
C ALA A 350 1.41 1.15 26.02
N ALA A 351 2.14 2.23 26.24
CA ALA A 351 3.25 2.30 27.19
C ALA A 351 2.83 2.40 28.67
N ARG A 352 1.54 2.66 28.94
CA ARG A 352 0.98 2.71 30.32
C ARG A 352 0.62 1.31 30.83
#